data_c085c8343c1945023fed3dc18a7bf27c
#
_entry.id   c085c8343c1945023fed3dc18a7bf27c
#
_cell.length_a   1.000
_cell.length_b   1.000
_cell.length_c   1.000
_cell.angle_alpha   90.00
_cell.angle_beta   90.00
_cell.angle_gamma   90.00
#
_symmetry.space_group_name_H-M   'P 1'
#
loop_
_entity.id
_entity.type
_entity.pdbx_description
1 polymer ?
#
loop_
_entity_poly.entity_id
_entity_poly.type
_entity_poly.pdbx_seq_one_letter_code
_entity_poly.pdbx_strand_id
1 'polypeptide(L)'
;MRKLPAFLFPVALLCVVLLAAPPAPTLRVNDRPLLPRPGLLRAVFRGQLGLVTDYFWILTLNRIGRSKTPSDYRDVYAYADLATDLDPKFATVYWFAGTTIPVHLGREQYANVEESTKLLRKGTRNVPEDSRTWFQLAYNLMFFHREYKEAADIITELSRRRDAPAWYSALATRLYAQAGDFDTGLSLAVMMRDGAEDEETRQTYDRRVREILQERVLQQLDAEVARYRTRHGRAPATVEALVEDGGMTRLPADPLGGRFFIGHGGRVYSSASEFRLQVIYDERTPEGKRIRPNAQPEGMAPNADTTP
;
A
#
# COMPACT_ATOMS: atom_id res chain seq x y z
N MET A 1 15.67 -55.87 43.69
CA MET A 1 14.86 -55.39 42.58
C MET A 1 15.02 -53.85 42.46
N ARG A 2 15.77 -53.37 41.50
CA ARG A 2 15.99 -51.91 41.27
C ARG A 2 14.69 -51.36 40.73
N LYS A 3 14.05 -50.46 41.48
CA LYS A 3 12.88 -49.71 40.99
C LYS A 3 13.32 -48.85 39.81
N LEU A 4 12.87 -49.14 38.60
CA LEU A 4 13.03 -48.23 37.47
C LEU A 4 12.40 -46.87 37.84
N PRO A 5 13.10 -45.75 37.67
CA PRO A 5 12.53 -44.44 37.98
C PRO A 5 11.28 -44.20 37.13
N ALA A 6 10.21 -43.77 37.79
CA ALA A 6 8.88 -43.53 37.20
C ALA A 6 8.93 -42.59 35.94
N PHE A 7 10.00 -41.85 35.83
CA PHE A 7 10.30 -40.95 34.67
C PHE A 7 10.57 -41.72 33.35
N LEU A 8 11.09 -42.97 33.43
CA LEU A 8 11.42 -43.71 32.18
C LEU A 8 10.16 -44.22 31.44
N PHE A 9 9.06 -44.39 32.15
CA PHE A 9 7.81 -44.89 31.54
C PHE A 9 7.22 -43.88 30.50
N PRO A 10 7.03 -42.55 30.80
CA PRO A 10 6.53 -41.61 29.82
C PRO A 10 7.50 -41.37 28.68
N VAL A 11 8.83 -41.45 28.91
CA VAL A 11 9.83 -41.35 27.82
C VAL A 11 9.77 -42.53 26.88
N ALA A 12 9.67 -43.77 27.43
CA ALA A 12 9.52 -44.96 26.62
C ALA A 12 8.20 -44.96 25.83
N LEU A 13 7.11 -44.51 26.43
CA LEU A 13 5.81 -44.37 25.77
C LEU A 13 5.89 -43.33 24.61
N LEU A 14 6.55 -42.21 24.84
CA LEU A 14 6.78 -41.18 23.82
C LEU A 14 7.61 -41.75 22.66
N CYS A 15 8.69 -42.48 22.93
CA CYS A 15 9.50 -43.13 21.91
C CYS A 15 8.69 -44.16 21.10
N VAL A 16 7.85 -44.96 21.75
CA VAL A 16 7.00 -45.93 21.06
C VAL A 16 5.97 -45.21 20.16
N VAL A 17 5.35 -44.13 20.65
CA VAL A 17 4.41 -43.33 19.84
C VAL A 17 5.11 -42.69 18.64
N LEU A 18 6.33 -42.18 18.81
CA LEU A 18 7.11 -41.58 17.72
C LEU A 18 7.59 -42.61 16.69
N LEU A 19 7.94 -43.82 17.13
CA LEU A 19 8.38 -44.90 16.25
C LEU A 19 7.20 -45.61 15.56
N ALA A 20 6.03 -45.66 16.18
CA ALA A 20 4.81 -46.21 15.64
C ALA A 20 3.99 -45.22 14.81
N ALA A 21 4.38 -43.93 14.82
CA ALA A 21 3.70 -42.92 14.03
C ALA A 21 3.82 -43.26 12.53
N PRO A 22 2.70 -43.34 11.77
CA PRO A 22 2.79 -43.49 10.33
C PRO A 22 3.58 -42.32 9.73
N PRO A 23 4.28 -42.52 8.61
CA PRO A 23 4.98 -41.44 7.94
C PRO A 23 4.00 -40.27 7.73
N ALA A 24 4.45 -39.08 8.11
CA ALA A 24 3.61 -37.87 8.04
C ALA A 24 2.97 -37.81 6.64
N PRO A 25 1.64 -37.68 6.54
CA PRO A 25 0.99 -37.59 5.24
C PRO A 25 1.64 -36.47 4.46
N THR A 26 1.98 -36.73 3.21
CA THR A 26 2.46 -35.68 2.30
C THR A 26 1.33 -34.67 2.16
N LEU A 27 1.43 -33.56 2.91
CA LEU A 27 0.46 -32.46 2.86
C LEU A 27 0.35 -31.99 1.41
N ARG A 28 -0.85 -32.00 0.87
CA ARG A 28 -1.09 -31.46 -0.45
C ARG A 28 -0.75 -29.97 -0.45
N VAL A 29 -0.23 -29.47 -1.56
CA VAL A 29 0.25 -28.08 -1.73
C VAL A 29 -0.76 -26.99 -1.27
N ASN A 30 -2.02 -27.36 -1.08
CA ASN A 30 -3.10 -26.45 -0.68
C ASN A 30 -3.61 -26.64 0.76
N ASP A 31 -3.04 -27.51 1.57
CA ASP A 31 -3.52 -27.73 2.93
C ASP A 31 -3.04 -26.60 3.83
N ARG A 32 -3.98 -25.95 4.50
CA ARG A 32 -3.67 -24.94 5.54
C ARG A 32 -3.03 -25.65 6.73
N PRO A 33 -2.07 -25.01 7.43
CA PRO A 33 -1.50 -25.60 8.64
C PRO A 33 -2.60 -25.86 9.66
N LEU A 34 -2.61 -27.06 10.23
CA LEU A 34 -3.53 -27.39 11.34
C LEU A 34 -3.01 -26.72 12.59
N LEU A 35 -3.63 -25.61 12.96
CA LEU A 35 -3.29 -24.82 14.15
C LEU A 35 -4.28 -25.10 15.28
N PRO A 36 -3.80 -25.21 16.53
CA PRO A 36 -4.67 -25.33 17.68
C PRO A 36 -5.47 -24.04 17.88
N ARG A 37 -6.67 -24.16 18.45
CA ARG A 37 -7.50 -23.00 18.76
C ARG A 37 -6.86 -22.14 19.84
N PRO A 38 -6.82 -20.79 19.69
CA PRO A 38 -6.22 -19.90 20.70
C PRO A 38 -6.78 -20.10 22.11
N GLY A 39 -8.10 -20.36 22.23
CA GLY A 39 -8.75 -20.62 23.50
C GLY A 39 -8.23 -21.88 24.22
N LEU A 40 -7.93 -22.96 23.45
CA LEU A 40 -7.34 -24.17 24.00
C LEU A 40 -5.93 -23.88 24.53
N LEU A 41 -5.10 -23.19 23.76
CA LEU A 41 -3.74 -22.84 24.18
C LEU A 41 -3.74 -21.97 25.44
N ARG A 42 -4.64 -20.98 25.53
CA ARG A 42 -4.80 -20.15 26.72
C ARG A 42 -5.24 -20.97 27.94
N ALA A 43 -6.10 -21.97 27.76
CA ALA A 43 -6.56 -22.82 28.86
C ALA A 43 -5.46 -23.74 29.37
N VAL A 44 -4.68 -24.34 28.47
CA VAL A 44 -3.62 -25.32 28.82
C VAL A 44 -2.37 -24.62 29.34
N PHE A 45 -1.99 -23.49 28.77
CA PHE A 45 -0.70 -22.81 29.02
C PHE A 45 -0.86 -21.49 29.79
N ARG A 46 -1.84 -21.38 30.68
CA ARG A 46 -2.17 -20.14 31.43
C ARG A 46 -0.95 -19.40 32.01
N GLY A 47 0.00 -20.15 32.63
CA GLY A 47 1.19 -19.56 33.26
C GLY A 47 2.37 -19.36 32.33
N GLN A 48 2.31 -19.84 31.08
CA GLN A 48 3.42 -19.87 30.13
C GLN A 48 2.98 -19.42 28.74
N LEU A 49 1.94 -18.59 28.67
CA LEU A 49 1.36 -18.16 27.40
C LEU A 49 2.39 -17.40 26.53
N GLY A 50 3.27 -16.61 27.17
CA GLY A 50 4.37 -15.93 26.46
C GLY A 50 5.30 -16.91 25.71
N LEU A 51 5.67 -18.02 26.37
CA LEU A 51 6.51 -19.03 25.72
C LEU A 51 5.84 -19.67 24.50
N VAL A 52 4.53 -19.91 24.58
CA VAL A 52 3.75 -20.45 23.45
C VAL A 52 3.62 -19.40 22.33
N THR A 53 3.44 -18.14 22.67
CA THR A 53 3.44 -17.02 21.71
C THR A 53 4.77 -16.93 20.99
N ASP A 54 5.88 -16.96 21.74
CA ASP A 54 7.24 -16.95 21.18
C ASP A 54 7.51 -18.16 20.27
N TYR A 55 7.02 -19.33 20.64
CA TYR A 55 7.11 -20.52 19.79
C TYR A 55 6.44 -20.30 18.43
N PHE A 56 5.19 -19.79 18.39
CA PHE A 56 4.51 -19.50 17.14
C PHE A 56 5.17 -18.34 16.36
N TRP A 57 5.76 -17.37 17.05
CA TRP A 57 6.57 -16.34 16.43
C TRP A 57 7.83 -16.92 15.77
N ILE A 58 8.54 -17.80 16.43
CA ILE A 58 9.71 -18.51 15.87
C ILE A 58 9.29 -19.35 14.66
N LEU A 59 8.14 -20.03 14.71
CA LEU A 59 7.59 -20.75 13.55
C LEU A 59 7.29 -19.81 12.39
N THR A 60 6.72 -18.62 12.66
CA THR A 60 6.50 -17.57 11.64
C THR A 60 7.80 -17.19 10.96
N LEU A 61 8.85 -16.86 11.73
CA LEU A 61 10.17 -16.49 11.20
C LEU A 61 10.82 -17.64 10.39
N ASN A 62 10.76 -18.87 10.90
CA ASN A 62 11.26 -20.04 10.20
C ASN A 62 10.52 -20.28 8.89
N ARG A 63 9.19 -20.06 8.89
CA ARG A 63 8.40 -20.21 7.68
C ARG A 63 8.77 -19.16 6.66
N ILE A 64 8.92 -17.90 7.03
CA ILE A 64 9.40 -16.81 6.16
C ILE A 64 10.73 -17.20 5.50
N GLY A 65 11.72 -17.65 6.28
CA GLY A 65 13.05 -18.01 5.76
C GLY A 65 13.06 -19.22 4.83
N ARG A 66 12.02 -20.05 4.83
CA ARG A 66 11.87 -21.24 3.99
C ARG A 66 10.87 -21.10 2.87
N SER A 67 10.06 -20.04 2.88
CA SER A 67 9.00 -19.81 1.91
C SER A 67 9.56 -19.56 0.52
N LYS A 68 9.02 -20.28 -0.47
CA LYS A 68 9.39 -20.16 -1.89
C LYS A 68 8.18 -19.93 -2.80
N THR A 69 7.00 -20.28 -2.33
CA THR A 69 5.75 -20.18 -3.08
C THR A 69 4.74 -19.27 -2.37
N PRO A 70 3.75 -18.72 -3.08
CA PRO A 70 2.68 -17.94 -2.47
C PRO A 70 1.91 -18.72 -1.38
N SER A 71 1.77 -20.02 -1.55
CA SER A 71 1.13 -20.90 -0.56
C SER A 71 1.90 -20.93 0.76
N ASP A 72 3.22 -20.93 0.72
CA ASP A 72 4.06 -20.89 1.92
C ASP A 72 3.86 -19.60 2.72
N TYR A 73 3.75 -18.45 2.02
CA TYR A 73 3.53 -17.16 2.65
C TYR A 73 2.12 -17.01 3.26
N ARG A 74 1.13 -17.75 2.75
CA ARG A 74 -0.19 -17.85 3.39
C ARG A 74 -0.10 -18.57 4.75
N ASP A 75 0.80 -19.55 4.88
CA ASP A 75 1.07 -20.20 6.16
C ASP A 75 1.74 -19.24 7.16
N VAL A 76 2.60 -18.32 6.67
CA VAL A 76 3.17 -17.23 7.50
C VAL A 76 2.05 -16.43 8.16
N TYR A 77 1.02 -16.07 7.39
CA TYR A 77 -0.17 -15.40 7.94
C TYR A 77 -0.82 -16.22 9.07
N ALA A 78 -1.02 -17.50 8.86
CA ALA A 78 -1.71 -18.37 9.83
C ALA A 78 -0.97 -18.44 11.18
N TYR A 79 0.36 -18.57 11.15
CA TYR A 79 1.18 -18.55 12.38
C TYR A 79 1.23 -17.18 13.03
N ALA A 80 1.37 -16.11 12.27
CA ALA A 80 1.37 -14.73 12.78
C ALA A 80 0.02 -14.35 13.39
N ASP A 81 -1.09 -14.74 12.75
CA ASP A 81 -2.43 -14.49 13.26
C ASP A 81 -2.67 -15.22 14.59
N LEU A 82 -2.21 -16.48 14.72
CA LEU A 82 -2.27 -17.21 15.97
C LEU A 82 -1.39 -16.58 17.06
N ALA A 83 -0.15 -16.21 16.75
CA ALA A 83 0.74 -15.54 17.71
C ALA A 83 0.11 -14.26 18.25
N THR A 84 -0.52 -13.45 17.37
CA THR A 84 -1.20 -12.22 17.76
C THR A 84 -2.60 -12.43 18.38
N ASP A 85 -3.18 -13.61 18.23
CA ASP A 85 -4.33 -14.01 19.05
C ASP A 85 -3.91 -14.31 20.48
N LEU A 86 -2.74 -14.93 20.69
CA LEU A 86 -2.23 -15.26 22.01
C LEU A 86 -1.73 -14.02 22.75
N ASP A 87 -0.97 -13.16 22.09
CA ASP A 87 -0.54 -11.85 22.58
C ASP A 87 -0.93 -10.72 21.61
N PRO A 88 -2.09 -10.08 21.82
CA PRO A 88 -2.52 -8.96 20.97
C PRO A 88 -1.62 -7.73 21.02
N LYS A 89 -0.73 -7.61 22.03
CA LYS A 89 0.19 -6.47 22.15
C LYS A 89 1.55 -6.68 21.48
N PHE A 90 1.76 -7.81 20.84
CA PHE A 90 3.00 -8.12 20.17
C PHE A 90 3.12 -7.37 18.81
N ALA A 91 3.37 -6.07 18.88
CA ALA A 91 3.41 -5.14 17.73
C ALA A 91 4.31 -5.60 16.58
N THR A 92 5.50 -6.15 16.91
CA THR A 92 6.49 -6.60 15.92
C THR A 92 5.92 -7.64 14.95
N VAL A 93 5.06 -8.55 15.44
CA VAL A 93 4.46 -9.60 14.59
C VAL A 93 3.58 -9.00 13.50
N TYR A 94 2.73 -8.00 13.85
CA TYR A 94 1.85 -7.36 12.87
C TYR A 94 2.63 -6.69 11.76
N TRP A 95 3.58 -5.83 12.14
CA TRP A 95 4.38 -5.10 11.17
C TRP A 95 5.26 -6.01 10.32
N PHE A 96 6.03 -6.90 10.96
CA PHE A 96 7.01 -7.72 10.25
C PHE A 96 6.35 -8.74 9.33
N ALA A 97 5.37 -9.50 9.83
CA ALA A 97 4.64 -10.47 9.01
C ALA A 97 3.78 -9.75 7.95
N GLY A 98 3.12 -8.65 8.31
CA GLY A 98 2.35 -7.84 7.38
C GLY A 98 3.17 -7.34 6.18
N THR A 99 4.43 -6.96 6.42
CA THR A 99 5.34 -6.53 5.34
C THR A 99 5.78 -7.72 4.47
N THR A 100 5.92 -8.91 5.04
CA THR A 100 6.56 -10.06 4.39
C THR A 100 5.56 -10.94 3.62
N ILE A 101 4.28 -10.99 4.04
CA ILE A 101 3.25 -11.88 3.48
C ILE A 101 2.94 -11.62 1.98
N PRO A 102 2.89 -10.36 1.47
CA PRO A 102 2.65 -10.11 0.06
C PRO A 102 3.79 -10.61 -0.81
N VAL A 103 3.47 -11.40 -1.84
CA VAL A 103 4.45 -12.00 -2.75
C VAL A 103 4.23 -11.49 -4.16
N HIS A 104 5.29 -10.98 -4.78
CA HIS A 104 5.27 -10.54 -6.17
C HIS A 104 5.32 -11.75 -7.13
N LEU A 105 4.33 -11.86 -8.01
CA LEU A 105 4.20 -12.96 -8.99
C LEU A 105 4.71 -12.59 -10.38
N GLY A 106 5.23 -11.40 -10.55
CA GLY A 106 5.56 -10.81 -11.86
C GLY A 106 4.38 -10.01 -12.44
N ARG A 107 4.69 -9.16 -13.44
CA ARG A 107 3.69 -8.32 -14.13
C ARG A 107 2.75 -7.54 -13.19
N GLU A 108 3.28 -7.06 -12.06
CA GLU A 108 2.51 -6.32 -11.03
C GLU A 108 1.36 -7.11 -10.38
N GLN A 109 1.42 -8.41 -10.44
CA GLN A 109 0.51 -9.27 -9.68
C GLN A 109 1.14 -9.63 -8.34
N TYR A 110 0.31 -9.60 -7.31
CA TYR A 110 0.71 -9.94 -5.94
C TYR A 110 -0.26 -10.95 -5.35
N ALA A 111 0.27 -11.91 -4.60
CA ALA A 111 -0.52 -12.85 -3.82
C ALA A 111 -0.48 -12.51 -2.34
N ASN A 112 -1.46 -13.00 -1.58
CA ASN A 112 -1.60 -12.90 -0.12
C ASN A 112 -1.70 -11.44 0.40
N VAL A 113 -2.12 -10.52 -0.44
CA VAL A 113 -2.30 -9.10 -0.07
C VAL A 113 -3.40 -8.94 0.96
N GLU A 114 -4.51 -9.67 0.79
CA GLU A 114 -5.65 -9.64 1.71
C GLU A 114 -5.27 -10.15 3.11
N GLU A 115 -4.50 -11.23 3.19
CA GLU A 115 -4.00 -11.79 4.45
C GLU A 115 -3.11 -10.79 5.18
N SER A 116 -2.19 -10.13 4.45
CA SER A 116 -1.36 -9.06 5.00
C SER A 116 -2.20 -7.91 5.53
N THR A 117 -3.11 -7.39 4.73
CA THR A 117 -3.96 -6.25 5.10
C THR A 117 -4.85 -6.59 6.29
N LYS A 118 -5.39 -7.81 6.35
CA LYS A 118 -6.17 -8.29 7.48
C LYS A 118 -5.36 -8.33 8.78
N LEU A 119 -4.12 -8.83 8.72
CA LEU A 119 -3.22 -8.87 9.88
C LEU A 119 -2.88 -7.45 10.36
N LEU A 120 -2.58 -6.53 9.42
CA LEU A 120 -2.28 -5.14 9.75
C LEU A 120 -3.49 -4.40 10.34
N ARG A 121 -4.70 -4.59 9.81
CA ARG A 121 -5.93 -4.05 10.39
C ARG A 121 -6.20 -4.61 11.81
N LYS A 122 -5.86 -5.86 12.07
CA LYS A 122 -5.89 -6.43 13.43
C LYS A 122 -4.87 -5.73 14.33
N GLY A 123 -3.67 -5.49 13.82
CA GLY A 123 -2.59 -4.80 14.54
C GLY A 123 -2.95 -3.36 14.90
N THR A 124 -3.51 -2.58 13.96
CA THR A 124 -3.89 -1.19 14.24
C THR A 124 -4.97 -1.05 15.31
N ARG A 125 -5.85 -2.06 15.47
CA ARG A 125 -6.83 -2.10 16.57
C ARG A 125 -6.21 -2.47 17.91
N ASN A 126 -5.25 -3.40 17.91
CA ASN A 126 -4.67 -3.94 19.13
C ASN A 126 -3.51 -3.10 19.69
N VAL A 127 -2.73 -2.46 18.79
CA VAL A 127 -1.56 -1.63 19.11
C VAL A 127 -1.65 -0.29 18.36
N PRO A 128 -2.65 0.55 18.67
CA PRO A 128 -2.91 1.81 17.94
C PRO A 128 -1.76 2.82 18.03
N GLU A 129 -0.86 2.66 19.00
CA GLU A 129 0.34 3.48 19.16
C GLU A 129 1.47 3.13 18.18
N ASP A 130 1.49 1.92 17.59
CA ASP A 130 2.57 1.50 16.68
C ASP A 130 2.43 2.12 15.28
N SER A 131 3.16 3.21 15.05
CA SER A 131 3.18 3.93 13.76
C SER A 131 3.61 3.06 12.59
N ARG A 132 4.46 2.04 12.80
CA ARG A 132 4.96 1.17 11.73
C ARG A 132 3.83 0.29 11.16
N THR A 133 3.00 -0.26 12.03
CA THR A 133 1.83 -1.07 11.63
C THR A 133 0.82 -0.21 10.85
N TRP A 134 0.54 1.02 11.31
CA TRP A 134 -0.32 1.96 10.60
C TRP A 134 0.23 2.36 9.23
N PHE A 135 1.52 2.70 9.17
CA PHE A 135 2.16 3.06 7.92
C PHE A 135 2.15 1.91 6.91
N GLN A 136 2.44 0.67 7.37
CA GLN A 136 2.39 -0.50 6.51
C GLN A 136 0.96 -0.79 6.01
N LEU A 137 -0.06 -0.55 6.84
CA LEU A 137 -1.45 -0.63 6.39
C LEU A 137 -1.75 0.39 5.30
N ALA A 138 -1.37 1.65 5.49
CA ALA A 138 -1.52 2.68 4.47
C ALA A 138 -0.78 2.33 3.17
N TYR A 139 0.43 1.74 3.28
CA TYR A 139 1.17 1.24 2.13
C TYR A 139 0.38 0.17 1.37
N ASN A 140 -0.17 -0.82 2.05
CA ASN A 140 -0.98 -1.86 1.41
C ASN A 140 -2.20 -1.27 0.70
N LEU A 141 -2.91 -0.34 1.38
CA LEU A 141 -4.08 0.32 0.84
C LEU A 141 -3.76 1.09 -0.44
N MET A 142 -2.70 1.92 -0.43
CA MET A 142 -2.36 2.73 -1.60
C MET A 142 -1.74 1.91 -2.74
N PHE A 143 -0.92 0.90 -2.43
CA PHE A 143 -0.14 0.18 -3.43
C PHE A 143 -0.87 -1.02 -4.01
N PHE A 144 -1.49 -1.84 -3.16
CA PHE A 144 -2.15 -3.07 -3.59
C PHE A 144 -3.64 -2.88 -3.87
N HIS A 145 -4.35 -2.15 -2.97
CA HIS A 145 -5.81 -2.01 -3.06
C HIS A 145 -6.25 -0.76 -3.83
N ARG A 146 -5.34 0.22 -4.01
CA ARG A 146 -5.64 1.53 -4.63
C ARG A 146 -6.71 2.32 -3.86
N GLU A 147 -6.84 2.05 -2.57
CA GLU A 147 -7.73 2.75 -1.64
C GLU A 147 -7.04 4.02 -1.12
N TYR A 148 -6.80 4.97 -2.05
CA TYR A 148 -5.96 6.15 -1.81
C TYR A 148 -6.51 7.06 -0.72
N LYS A 149 -7.84 7.19 -0.62
CA LYS A 149 -8.45 8.05 0.40
C LYS A 149 -8.20 7.51 1.80
N GLU A 150 -8.47 6.24 2.06
CA GLU A 150 -8.22 5.62 3.38
C GLU A 150 -6.72 5.67 3.73
N ALA A 151 -5.85 5.42 2.75
CA ALA A 151 -4.42 5.55 2.94
C ALA A 151 -4.01 6.99 3.31
N ALA A 152 -4.60 8.01 2.63
CA ALA A 152 -4.37 9.42 2.94
C ALA A 152 -4.83 9.80 4.35
N ASP A 153 -6.01 9.33 4.77
CA ASP A 153 -6.55 9.56 6.11
C ASP A 153 -5.58 9.01 7.18
N ILE A 154 -5.09 7.79 7.00
CA ILE A 154 -4.11 7.16 7.90
C ILE A 154 -2.80 7.97 7.94
N ILE A 155 -2.23 8.33 6.79
CA ILE A 155 -0.97 9.08 6.74
C ILE A 155 -1.14 10.48 7.35
N THR A 156 -2.31 11.10 7.20
CA THR A 156 -2.62 12.39 7.84
C THR A 156 -2.61 12.26 9.37
N GLU A 157 -3.23 11.21 9.92
CA GLU A 157 -3.17 10.97 11.38
C GLU A 157 -1.75 10.68 11.86
N LEU A 158 -0.98 9.92 11.07
CA LEU A 158 0.43 9.68 11.39
C LEU A 158 1.26 10.97 11.35
N SER A 159 0.98 11.90 10.42
CA SER A 159 1.71 13.16 10.29
C SER A 159 1.53 14.11 11.48
N ARG A 160 0.48 13.94 12.29
CA ARG A 160 0.21 14.72 13.51
C ARG A 160 0.97 14.22 14.74
N ARG A 161 1.63 13.07 14.65
CA ARG A 161 2.42 12.52 15.76
C ARG A 161 3.69 13.33 15.94
N ARG A 162 4.17 13.47 17.19
CA ARG A 162 5.32 14.33 17.56
C ARG A 162 6.58 14.05 16.72
N ASP A 163 6.87 12.78 16.44
CA ASP A 163 8.08 12.35 15.75
C ASP A 163 7.79 11.96 14.29
N ALA A 164 6.74 12.52 13.70
CA ALA A 164 6.34 12.18 12.33
C ALA A 164 7.35 12.76 11.33
N PRO A 165 7.79 11.95 10.35
CA PRO A 165 8.59 12.47 9.25
C PRO A 165 7.83 13.55 8.46
N ALA A 166 8.47 14.64 8.10
CA ALA A 166 7.84 15.76 7.36
C ALA A 166 7.21 15.32 6.03
N TRP A 167 7.78 14.30 5.37
CA TRP A 167 7.25 13.79 4.11
C TRP A 167 5.89 13.07 4.23
N TYR A 168 5.41 12.73 5.44
CA TYR A 168 4.07 12.17 5.61
C TYR A 168 2.98 13.13 5.11
N SER A 169 3.06 14.41 5.47
CA SER A 169 2.09 15.41 5.00
C SER A 169 2.13 15.58 3.47
N ALA A 170 3.32 15.56 2.87
CA ALA A 170 3.47 15.62 1.42
C ALA A 170 2.88 14.36 0.74
N LEU A 171 3.04 13.18 1.34
CA LEU A 171 2.43 11.94 0.84
C LEU A 171 0.91 11.99 0.96
N ALA A 172 0.37 12.43 2.10
CA ALA A 172 -1.08 12.52 2.33
C ALA A 172 -1.75 13.44 1.29
N THR A 173 -1.20 14.65 1.05
CA THR A 173 -1.74 15.57 0.04
C THR A 173 -1.76 14.96 -1.36
N ARG A 174 -0.72 14.22 -1.73
CA ARG A 174 -0.65 13.50 -3.00
C ARG A 174 -1.71 12.40 -3.09
N LEU A 175 -1.90 11.63 -2.01
CA LEU A 175 -2.89 10.54 -1.97
C LEU A 175 -4.33 11.06 -2.06
N TYR A 176 -4.65 12.19 -1.41
CA TYR A 176 -5.96 12.86 -1.59
C TYR A 176 -6.17 13.30 -3.04
N ALA A 177 -5.18 13.92 -3.67
CA ALA A 177 -5.28 14.29 -5.09
C ALA A 177 -5.43 13.04 -5.99
N GLN A 178 -4.71 11.96 -5.68
CA GLN A 178 -4.85 10.66 -6.37
C GLN A 178 -6.26 10.09 -6.23
N ALA A 179 -6.88 10.25 -5.07
CA ALA A 179 -8.25 9.83 -4.78
C ALA A 179 -9.32 10.74 -5.44
N GLY A 180 -8.93 11.88 -5.99
CA GLY A 180 -9.85 12.92 -6.47
C GLY A 180 -10.46 13.77 -5.34
N ASP A 181 -10.02 13.61 -4.11
CA ASP A 181 -10.44 14.41 -2.95
C ASP A 181 -9.55 15.68 -2.85
N PHE A 182 -9.70 16.54 -3.87
CA PHE A 182 -8.89 17.75 -4.01
C PHE A 182 -9.09 18.74 -2.88
N ASP A 183 -10.30 18.84 -2.35
CA ASP A 183 -10.62 19.84 -1.31
C ASP A 183 -9.92 19.49 0.00
N THR A 184 -9.90 18.21 0.40
CA THR A 184 -9.15 17.75 1.57
C THR A 184 -7.64 17.89 1.35
N GLY A 185 -7.13 17.46 0.19
CA GLY A 185 -5.70 17.59 -0.14
C GLY A 185 -5.23 19.03 -0.18
N LEU A 186 -6.05 19.93 -0.75
CA LEU A 186 -5.77 21.36 -0.82
C LEU A 186 -5.77 22.01 0.58
N SER A 187 -6.80 21.71 1.39
CA SER A 187 -6.90 22.21 2.76
C SER A 187 -5.70 21.81 3.61
N LEU A 188 -5.25 20.54 3.50
CA LEU A 188 -4.06 20.06 4.18
C LEU A 188 -2.79 20.79 3.71
N ALA A 189 -2.62 20.95 2.38
CA ALA A 189 -1.45 21.63 1.82
C ALA A 189 -1.39 23.12 2.24
N VAL A 190 -2.55 23.81 2.24
CA VAL A 190 -2.67 25.19 2.71
C VAL A 190 -2.33 25.30 4.20
N MET A 191 -2.90 24.41 5.03
CA MET A 191 -2.59 24.40 6.47
C MET A 191 -1.10 24.19 6.73
N MET A 192 -0.44 23.30 6.00
CA MET A 192 1.00 23.05 6.13
C MET A 192 1.83 24.23 5.63
N ARG A 193 1.42 24.91 4.55
CA ARG A 193 2.05 26.14 4.07
C ARG A 193 1.97 27.26 5.10
N ASP A 194 0.77 27.51 5.64
CA ASP A 194 0.50 28.60 6.55
C ASP A 194 1.13 28.37 7.94
N GLY A 195 1.32 27.12 8.35
CA GLY A 195 2.01 26.72 9.56
C GLY A 195 3.53 26.54 9.41
N ALA A 196 4.10 26.77 8.22
CA ALA A 196 5.52 26.58 7.99
C ALA A 196 6.35 27.64 8.72
N GLU A 197 7.36 27.19 9.49
CA GLU A 197 8.25 28.06 10.26
C GLU A 197 9.36 28.69 9.39
N ASP A 198 9.74 28.01 8.32
CA ASP A 198 10.79 28.46 7.39
C ASP A 198 10.23 28.67 5.97
N GLU A 199 10.96 29.48 5.19
CA GLU A 199 10.56 29.88 3.84
C GLU A 199 10.64 28.71 2.84
N GLU A 200 11.60 27.81 3.00
CA GLU A 200 11.77 26.65 2.11
C GLU A 200 10.57 25.70 2.23
N THR A 201 10.16 25.40 3.44
CA THR A 201 8.95 24.61 3.72
C THR A 201 7.71 25.30 3.18
N ARG A 202 7.58 26.62 3.34
CA ARG A 202 6.46 27.41 2.81
C ARG A 202 6.38 27.31 1.30
N GLN A 203 7.49 27.50 0.58
CA GLN A 203 7.56 27.41 -0.87
C GLN A 203 7.24 25.99 -1.37
N THR A 204 7.70 24.97 -0.65
CA THR A 204 7.40 23.56 -0.97
C THR A 204 5.89 23.31 -0.93
N TYR A 205 5.19 23.77 0.11
CA TYR A 205 3.74 23.58 0.19
C TYR A 205 2.95 24.53 -0.71
N ASP A 206 3.46 25.73 -1.00
CA ASP A 206 2.86 26.61 -2.00
C ASP A 206 2.91 25.98 -3.41
N ARG A 207 4.03 25.39 -3.75
CA ARG A 207 4.14 24.58 -4.97
C ARG A 207 3.16 23.41 -4.94
N ARG A 208 3.03 22.68 -3.81
CA ARG A 208 2.09 21.57 -3.65
C ARG A 208 0.65 22.01 -3.85
N VAL A 209 0.25 23.15 -3.34
CA VAL A 209 -1.08 23.75 -3.58
C VAL A 209 -1.34 23.91 -5.08
N ARG A 210 -0.37 24.47 -5.81
CA ARG A 210 -0.48 24.65 -7.27
C ARG A 210 -0.51 23.32 -8.02
N GLU A 211 0.26 22.33 -7.61
CA GLU A 211 0.24 20.97 -8.18
C GLU A 211 -1.11 20.28 -7.99
N ILE A 212 -1.75 20.42 -6.84
CA ILE A 212 -3.11 19.86 -6.59
C ILE A 212 -4.14 20.56 -7.46
N LEU A 213 -4.08 21.90 -7.57
CA LEU A 213 -4.97 22.67 -8.44
C LEU A 213 -4.77 22.29 -9.90
N GLN A 214 -3.52 22.09 -10.34
CA GLN A 214 -3.20 21.62 -11.70
C GLN A 214 -3.79 20.24 -11.95
N GLU A 215 -3.63 19.28 -11.03
CA GLU A 215 -4.20 17.93 -11.20
C GLU A 215 -5.73 17.97 -11.30
N ARG A 216 -6.40 18.82 -10.52
CA ARG A 216 -7.86 19.06 -10.65
C ARG A 216 -8.22 19.51 -12.07
N VAL A 217 -7.49 20.48 -12.61
CA VAL A 217 -7.69 20.97 -13.98
C VAL A 217 -7.42 19.88 -15.01
N LEU A 218 -6.33 19.13 -14.85
CA LEU A 218 -6.01 18.04 -15.76
C LEU A 218 -7.06 16.94 -15.79
N GLN A 219 -7.65 16.59 -14.63
CA GLN A 219 -8.75 15.62 -14.59
C GLN A 219 -10.04 16.15 -15.24
N GLN A 220 -10.32 17.45 -15.11
CA GLN A 220 -11.44 18.07 -15.84
C GLN A 220 -11.21 18.00 -17.35
N LEU A 221 -10.00 18.30 -17.82
CA LEU A 221 -9.64 18.19 -19.25
C LEU A 221 -9.69 16.74 -19.74
N ASP A 222 -9.21 15.76 -18.95
CA ASP A 222 -9.34 14.32 -19.28
C ASP A 222 -10.80 13.92 -19.47
N ALA A 223 -11.72 14.42 -18.62
CA ALA A 223 -13.13 14.14 -18.76
C ALA A 223 -13.72 14.75 -20.05
N GLU A 224 -13.28 15.95 -20.43
CA GLU A 224 -13.72 16.57 -21.71
C GLU A 224 -13.14 15.81 -22.92
N VAL A 225 -11.88 15.37 -22.86
CA VAL A 225 -11.30 14.51 -23.92
C VAL A 225 -12.10 13.20 -24.06
N ALA A 226 -12.49 12.59 -22.95
CA ALA A 226 -13.34 11.39 -22.97
C ALA A 226 -14.71 11.66 -23.62
N ARG A 227 -15.36 12.80 -23.29
CA ARG A 227 -16.62 13.22 -23.93
C ARG A 227 -16.47 13.50 -25.41
N TYR A 228 -15.41 14.19 -25.80
CA TYR A 228 -15.07 14.43 -27.21
C TYR A 228 -14.92 13.10 -27.96
N ARG A 229 -14.14 12.16 -27.38
CA ARG A 229 -13.95 10.83 -27.96
C ARG A 229 -15.27 10.07 -28.14
N THR A 230 -16.18 10.17 -27.19
CA THR A 230 -17.51 9.53 -27.28
C THR A 230 -18.33 10.12 -28.43
N ARG A 231 -18.27 11.47 -28.66
CA ARG A 231 -18.98 12.14 -29.73
C ARG A 231 -18.39 11.89 -31.11
N HIS A 232 -17.07 11.86 -31.22
CA HIS A 232 -16.36 11.85 -32.52
C HIS A 232 -15.70 10.52 -32.88
N GLY A 233 -15.72 9.51 -31.97
CA GLY A 233 -15.08 8.19 -32.18
C GLY A 233 -13.55 8.23 -32.09
N ARG A 234 -12.93 9.41 -31.89
CA ARG A 234 -11.47 9.60 -31.79
C ARG A 234 -11.13 10.66 -30.74
N ALA A 235 -9.93 10.60 -30.17
CA ALA A 235 -9.44 11.66 -29.30
C ALA A 235 -9.17 12.95 -30.11
N PRO A 236 -9.30 14.14 -29.49
CA PRO A 236 -8.93 15.39 -30.14
C PRO A 236 -7.41 15.43 -30.37
N ALA A 237 -6.98 16.14 -31.42
CA ALA A 237 -5.56 16.28 -31.71
C ALA A 237 -4.85 17.26 -30.77
N THR A 238 -5.56 18.30 -30.33
CA THR A 238 -5.07 19.32 -29.40
C THR A 238 -6.13 19.63 -28.35
N VAL A 239 -5.73 20.28 -27.27
CA VAL A 239 -6.68 20.69 -26.21
C VAL A 239 -7.59 21.83 -26.68
N GLU A 240 -7.15 22.65 -27.63
CA GLU A 240 -7.94 23.74 -28.23
C GLU A 240 -9.20 23.21 -28.94
N ALA A 241 -9.09 22.02 -29.54
CA ALA A 241 -10.23 21.36 -30.18
C ALA A 241 -11.43 21.13 -29.22
N LEU A 242 -11.20 21.08 -27.91
CA LEU A 242 -12.27 20.96 -26.91
C LEU A 242 -13.13 22.24 -26.82
N VAL A 243 -12.51 23.40 -27.09
CA VAL A 243 -13.20 24.69 -27.13
C VAL A 243 -13.90 24.86 -28.48
N GLU A 244 -13.23 24.54 -29.58
CA GLU A 244 -13.78 24.62 -30.95
C GLU A 244 -15.02 23.73 -31.13
N ASP A 245 -15.03 22.55 -30.49
CA ASP A 245 -16.15 21.62 -30.49
C ASP A 245 -17.33 22.06 -29.58
N GLY A 246 -17.16 23.15 -28.82
CA GLY A 246 -18.15 23.64 -27.86
C GLY A 246 -18.26 22.82 -26.57
N GLY A 247 -17.37 21.88 -26.34
CA GLY A 247 -17.29 21.12 -25.08
C GLY A 247 -16.90 21.97 -23.89
N MET A 248 -16.13 23.04 -24.14
CA MET A 248 -15.72 24.03 -23.14
C MET A 248 -15.87 25.45 -23.68
N THR A 249 -16.18 26.41 -22.83
CA THR A 249 -16.24 27.84 -23.22
C THR A 249 -14.84 28.43 -23.42
N ARG A 250 -13.88 27.99 -22.62
CA ARG A 250 -12.45 28.38 -22.69
C ARG A 250 -11.59 27.34 -22.00
N LEU A 251 -10.31 27.26 -22.39
CA LEU A 251 -9.34 26.48 -21.65
C LEU A 251 -9.01 27.16 -20.32
N PRO A 252 -8.94 26.39 -19.23
CA PRO A 252 -8.45 26.92 -17.96
C PRO A 252 -6.96 27.29 -18.06
N ALA A 253 -6.51 28.23 -17.25
CA ALA A 253 -5.08 28.51 -17.08
C ALA A 253 -4.41 27.36 -16.31
N ASP A 254 -3.16 27.05 -16.66
CA ASP A 254 -2.35 26.11 -15.88
C ASP A 254 -1.87 26.77 -14.58
N PRO A 255 -2.19 26.23 -13.40
CA PRO A 255 -1.73 26.77 -12.12
C PRO A 255 -0.21 26.84 -11.94
N LEU A 256 0.55 26.04 -12.69
CA LEU A 256 2.02 26.06 -12.71
C LEU A 256 2.59 26.87 -13.88
N GLY A 257 1.76 27.52 -14.69
CA GLY A 257 2.18 28.40 -15.79
C GLY A 257 2.58 27.69 -17.07
N GLY A 258 2.29 26.39 -17.21
CA GLY A 258 2.58 25.62 -18.42
C GLY A 258 1.51 25.72 -19.50
N ARG A 259 1.64 24.87 -20.52
CA ARG A 259 0.65 24.63 -21.58
C ARG A 259 0.16 23.19 -21.51
N PHE A 260 -1.14 23.00 -21.69
CA PHE A 260 -1.73 21.68 -21.75
C PHE A 260 -1.54 21.06 -23.12
N PHE A 261 -1.35 19.74 -23.15
CA PHE A 261 -1.29 18.96 -24.37
C PHE A 261 -1.85 17.55 -24.13
N ILE A 262 -2.24 16.89 -25.22
CA ILE A 262 -2.78 15.53 -25.17
C ILE A 262 -1.65 14.56 -25.48
N GLY A 263 -1.37 13.69 -24.53
CA GLY A 263 -0.36 12.65 -24.65
C GLY A 263 -0.94 11.33 -25.15
N HIS A 264 -0.13 10.27 -25.01
CA HIS A 264 -0.55 8.92 -25.36
C HIS A 264 -1.80 8.50 -24.59
N GLY A 265 -2.68 7.71 -25.23
CA GLY A 265 -3.94 7.28 -24.62
C GLY A 265 -5.03 8.36 -24.56
N GLY A 266 -4.75 9.60 -25.00
CA GLY A 266 -5.67 10.73 -24.93
C GLY A 266 -5.72 11.40 -23.57
N ARG A 267 -4.72 11.20 -22.73
CA ARG A 267 -4.59 11.84 -21.44
C ARG A 267 -3.93 13.21 -21.56
N VAL A 268 -4.41 14.18 -20.77
CA VAL A 268 -3.89 15.55 -20.80
C VAL A 268 -2.72 15.70 -19.82
N TYR A 269 -1.68 16.40 -20.25
CA TYR A 269 -0.48 16.73 -19.48
C TYR A 269 -0.21 18.23 -19.54
N SER A 270 0.70 18.70 -18.68
CA SER A 270 1.21 20.06 -18.68
C SER A 270 2.71 20.09 -18.96
N SER A 271 3.17 21.08 -19.70
CA SER A 271 4.60 21.33 -19.93
C SER A 271 5.34 21.84 -18.68
N ALA A 272 4.63 22.28 -17.64
CA ALA A 272 5.21 22.74 -16.38
C ALA A 272 5.42 21.61 -15.36
N SER A 273 4.99 20.40 -15.65
CA SER A 273 5.09 19.26 -14.71
C SER A 273 5.71 18.06 -15.40
N GLU A 274 6.73 17.48 -14.80
CA GLU A 274 7.32 16.21 -15.26
C GLU A 274 6.35 15.02 -15.02
N PHE A 275 5.57 15.07 -13.95
CA PHE A 275 4.65 14.00 -13.55
C PHE A 275 3.30 14.55 -13.10
N ARG A 276 2.26 13.78 -13.32
CA ARG A 276 0.94 14.04 -12.73
C ARG A 276 0.85 13.47 -11.31
N LEU A 277 0.04 14.08 -10.45
CA LEU A 277 -0.24 13.52 -9.12
C LEU A 277 -1.06 12.25 -9.22
N GLN A 278 -2.01 12.17 -10.14
CA GLN A 278 -2.77 10.96 -10.41
C GLN A 278 -1.96 9.98 -11.27
N VAL A 279 -1.60 8.84 -10.70
CA VAL A 279 -0.87 7.75 -11.36
C VAL A 279 -1.84 6.73 -11.93
N ILE A 280 -1.68 6.39 -13.23
CA ILE A 280 -2.38 5.28 -13.88
C ILE A 280 -1.37 4.17 -14.16
N TYR A 281 -1.54 3.02 -13.52
CA TYR A 281 -0.54 1.95 -13.53
C TYR A 281 -0.62 1.01 -14.75
N ASP A 282 -1.76 0.92 -15.43
CA ASP A 282 -2.02 -0.06 -16.49
C ASP A 282 -2.10 0.55 -17.90
N GLU A 283 -1.60 1.78 -18.07
CA GLU A 283 -1.62 2.46 -19.36
C GLU A 283 -0.61 1.81 -20.34
N ARG A 284 -1.08 1.46 -21.54
CA ARG A 284 -0.27 0.83 -22.59
C ARG A 284 -0.34 1.62 -23.89
N THR A 285 0.74 1.57 -24.66
CA THR A 285 0.73 2.08 -26.04
C THR A 285 -0.16 1.20 -26.93
N PRO A 286 -0.58 1.69 -28.10
CA PRO A 286 -1.31 0.87 -29.08
C PRO A 286 -0.61 -0.45 -29.43
N GLU A 287 0.74 -0.47 -29.39
CA GLU A 287 1.58 -1.66 -29.63
C GLU A 287 1.67 -2.58 -28.40
N GLY A 288 0.95 -2.26 -27.31
CA GLY A 288 0.89 -3.05 -26.08
C GLY A 288 2.09 -2.87 -25.13
N LYS A 289 3.03 -1.97 -25.44
CA LYS A 289 4.14 -1.62 -24.57
C LYS A 289 3.63 -0.79 -23.39
N ARG A 290 4.08 -1.09 -22.18
CA ARG A 290 3.68 -0.37 -20.99
C ARG A 290 4.25 1.05 -21.01
N ILE A 291 3.38 2.03 -20.82
CA ILE A 291 3.78 3.43 -20.61
C ILE A 291 4.21 3.57 -19.13
N ARG A 292 5.36 4.20 -18.90
CA ARG A 292 5.74 4.54 -17.52
C ARG A 292 4.69 5.46 -16.94
N PRO A 293 4.17 5.19 -15.74
CA PRO A 293 3.16 6.05 -15.12
C PRO A 293 3.63 7.50 -15.12
N ASN A 294 2.78 8.39 -15.63
CA ASN A 294 3.02 9.83 -15.70
C ASN A 294 4.21 10.29 -16.58
N ALA A 295 4.79 9.42 -17.41
CA ALA A 295 5.84 9.86 -18.33
C ALA A 295 5.27 10.79 -19.41
N GLN A 296 5.94 11.91 -19.63
CA GLN A 296 5.65 12.76 -20.79
C GLN A 296 5.97 12.01 -22.09
N PRO A 297 5.27 12.31 -23.20
CA PRO A 297 5.59 11.75 -24.52
C PRO A 297 7.04 12.08 -24.92
N GLU A 298 7.73 11.10 -25.50
CA GLU A 298 9.07 11.30 -26.05
C GLU A 298 9.03 12.42 -27.13
N GLY A 299 9.90 13.41 -27.01
CA GLY A 299 10.01 14.54 -27.92
C GLY A 299 9.51 15.90 -27.41
N MET A 300 8.93 15.94 -26.21
CA MET A 300 8.59 17.20 -25.56
C MET A 300 9.74 17.63 -24.63
N ALA A 301 10.60 18.52 -25.09
CA ALA A 301 11.63 19.12 -24.25
C ALA A 301 10.97 19.93 -23.12
N PRO A 302 11.46 19.85 -21.87
CA PRO A 302 11.06 20.79 -20.83
C PRO A 302 11.33 22.21 -21.32
N ASN A 303 10.40 23.13 -21.05
CA ASN A 303 10.60 24.53 -21.43
C ASN A 303 11.90 25.03 -20.79
N ALA A 304 12.84 25.47 -21.62
CA ALA A 304 14.16 26.00 -21.20
C ALA A 304 14.07 27.33 -20.42
N ASP A 305 12.87 27.86 -20.17
CA ASP A 305 12.65 29.19 -19.57
C ASP A 305 12.30 29.17 -18.07
N THR A 306 12.50 28.05 -17.35
CA THR A 306 12.37 28.01 -15.89
C THR A 306 13.71 27.74 -15.21
N THR A 307 14.71 28.56 -15.48
CA THR A 307 15.86 28.74 -14.59
C THR A 307 15.59 29.92 -13.66
N PRO A 308 15.86 29.79 -12.35
CA PRO A 308 15.51 30.77 -11.33
C PRO A 308 16.20 32.10 -11.49
#